data_0963c2e2de637ee60cf7c4ef4e680575
#
_entry.id   0963c2e2de637ee60cf7c4ef4e680575
#
_cell.length_a   1.000
_cell.length_b   1.000
_cell.length_c   1.000
_cell.angle_alpha   90.00
_cell.angle_beta   90.00
_cell.angle_gamma   90.00
#
_symmetry.space_group_name_H-M   'P 1'
#
loop_
_entity.id
_entity.type
_entity.pdbx_description
1 polymer ?
#
loop_
_entity_poly.entity_id
_entity_poly.type
_entity_poly.pdbx_seq_one_letter_code
_entity_poly.pdbx_strand_id
1 'polypeptide(L)'
;GSYASIPIADFGKDFLLEPLIRSQAIIVDENDVGQYLDRAANLKAVITNDVIQINRKFKTPIAYQFYGFMVQCLNEMPRVKDRSDSFYRRQLFIPFEKCFTGRERRYIKNDYLHRQDTLEYVLWRVLNMNYYTLSEPAARKAALAEYKEYNDPIRQFISEMLPQCAWDFLPFKFLYDLYKSWLREVSPAGTPVGKTTFTNELLAHLKEDPSIGWYCDGKDKNVRVGHMMDKPEPLIIQYELNNWKNNAYRGNDINMICTTTPKQYQYGVRRMLMVQNTQGQEAV
;
A
#
# COMPACT_ATOMS: atom_id res chain seq x y z
N GLY A 1 15.69 30.46 -12.17
CA GLY A 1 14.69 29.90 -11.28
C GLY A 1 15.33 29.09 -10.19
N SER A 2 14.77 29.11 -9.02
CA SER A 2 15.31 28.46 -7.81
C SER A 2 14.68 27.06 -7.56
N TYR A 3 14.08 26.44 -8.55
CA TYR A 3 13.51 25.11 -8.42
C TYR A 3 14.04 24.14 -9.49
N ALA A 4 14.02 22.85 -9.17
CA ALA A 4 14.30 21.75 -10.08
C ALA A 4 13.00 20.98 -10.38
N SER A 5 12.87 20.45 -11.59
CA SER A 5 11.82 19.49 -11.94
C SER A 5 12.46 18.11 -12.04
N ILE A 6 12.28 17.29 -10.99
CA ILE A 6 12.80 15.93 -10.90
C ILE A 6 11.66 15.00 -10.53
N PRO A 7 11.13 14.22 -11.49
CA PRO A 7 10.09 13.22 -11.23
C PRO A 7 10.52 12.19 -10.19
N ILE A 8 9.55 11.61 -9.46
CA ILE A 8 9.82 10.63 -8.41
C ILE A 8 10.67 9.46 -8.91
N ALA A 9 10.40 8.96 -10.11
CA ALA A 9 11.11 7.84 -10.70
C ALA A 9 12.59 8.13 -11.02
N ASP A 10 12.96 9.39 -11.13
CA ASP A 10 14.32 9.81 -11.48
C ASP A 10 15.28 9.82 -10.28
N PHE A 11 14.75 9.76 -9.05
CA PHE A 11 15.59 9.64 -7.85
C PHE A 11 16.38 8.34 -7.77
N GLY A 12 15.94 7.30 -8.46
CA GLY A 12 16.66 6.02 -8.56
C GLY A 12 17.67 5.95 -9.71
N LYS A 13 17.74 6.97 -10.57
CA LYS A 13 18.56 6.96 -11.78
C LYS A 13 19.84 7.79 -11.59
N ASP A 14 20.92 7.32 -12.23
CA ASP A 14 22.18 8.05 -12.24
C ASP A 14 22.08 9.33 -13.07
N PHE A 15 22.82 10.35 -12.68
CA PHE A 15 22.98 11.65 -13.36
C PHE A 15 21.77 12.59 -13.38
N LEU A 16 20.58 12.13 -12.99
CA LEU A 16 19.35 12.96 -13.05
C LEU A 16 19.15 13.87 -11.84
N LEU A 17 20.01 13.76 -10.82
CA LEU A 17 19.94 14.60 -9.62
C LEU A 17 20.82 15.86 -9.70
N GLU A 18 21.58 16.08 -10.78
CA GLU A 18 22.40 17.30 -10.94
C GLU A 18 21.60 18.60 -10.82
N PRO A 19 20.33 18.70 -11.30
CA PRO A 19 19.50 19.90 -11.11
C PRO A 19 19.21 20.30 -9.68
N LEU A 20 19.39 19.38 -8.68
CA LEU A 20 19.26 19.73 -7.26
C LEU A 20 20.28 20.77 -6.81
N ILE A 21 21.45 20.78 -7.46
CA ILE A 21 22.52 21.70 -7.10
C ILE A 21 22.03 23.12 -7.36
N ARG A 22 21.98 23.94 -6.29
CA ARG A 22 21.47 25.32 -6.27
C ARG A 22 19.96 25.49 -6.37
N SER A 23 19.18 24.42 -6.31
CA SER A 23 17.73 24.50 -6.23
C SER A 23 17.27 24.61 -4.78
N GLN A 24 16.21 25.38 -4.54
CA GLN A 24 15.58 25.56 -3.23
C GLN A 24 14.25 24.78 -3.11
N ALA A 25 13.75 24.28 -4.23
CA ALA A 25 12.54 23.49 -4.29
C ALA A 25 12.63 22.44 -5.40
N ILE A 26 11.89 21.37 -5.25
CA ILE A 26 11.59 20.41 -6.29
C ILE A 26 10.10 20.51 -6.57
N ILE A 27 9.74 20.90 -7.79
CA ILE A 27 8.34 21.07 -8.18
C ILE A 27 8.13 20.34 -9.50
N VAL A 28 7.20 19.38 -9.51
CA VAL A 28 6.87 18.60 -10.70
C VAL A 28 5.36 18.64 -10.91
N ASP A 29 4.94 19.24 -12.00
CA ASP A 29 3.51 19.40 -12.37
C ASP A 29 2.90 18.09 -12.87
N GLU A 30 3.69 17.29 -13.58
CA GLU A 30 3.27 16.01 -14.12
C GLU A 30 4.38 14.97 -13.93
N ASN A 31 4.00 13.82 -13.36
CA ASN A 31 4.86 12.64 -13.32
C ASN A 31 4.31 11.61 -14.31
N ASP A 32 5.21 10.91 -15.00
CA ASP A 32 4.81 9.79 -15.84
C ASP A 32 4.11 8.71 -15.00
N VAL A 33 2.93 8.34 -15.44
CA VAL A 33 2.10 7.32 -14.81
C VAL A 33 2.69 5.93 -15.09
N GLY A 34 2.62 5.05 -14.10
CA GLY A 34 3.05 3.65 -14.25
C GLY A 34 4.55 3.41 -14.06
N GLN A 35 5.35 4.42 -13.75
CA GLN A 35 6.75 4.20 -13.39
C GLN A 35 6.89 3.56 -12.02
N TYR A 36 7.82 2.62 -11.93
CA TYR A 36 8.12 1.90 -10.70
C TYR A 36 9.36 2.48 -10.03
N LEU A 37 9.22 2.89 -8.77
CA LEU A 37 10.35 3.36 -7.97
C LEU A 37 11.06 2.17 -7.31
N ASP A 38 12.12 1.68 -7.95
CA ASP A 38 12.91 0.54 -7.44
C ASP A 38 13.85 0.97 -6.29
N ARG A 39 14.43 2.18 -6.36
CA ARG A 39 15.42 2.68 -5.40
C ARG A 39 14.94 3.98 -4.76
N ALA A 40 14.38 3.87 -3.55
CA ALA A 40 13.90 5.02 -2.79
C ALA A 40 14.96 5.68 -1.89
N ALA A 41 16.21 5.21 -1.87
CA ALA A 41 17.22 5.69 -0.94
C ALA A 41 17.51 7.19 -1.11
N ASN A 42 17.78 7.65 -2.34
CA ASN A 42 18.04 9.06 -2.60
C ASN A 42 16.81 9.92 -2.34
N LEU A 43 15.60 9.44 -2.69
CA LEU A 43 14.37 10.15 -2.39
C LEU A 43 14.20 10.36 -0.88
N LYS A 44 14.41 9.30 -0.09
CA LYS A 44 14.34 9.41 1.39
C LYS A 44 15.39 10.35 1.95
N ALA A 45 16.61 10.28 1.45
CA ALA A 45 17.70 11.15 1.89
C ALA A 45 17.43 12.63 1.55
N VAL A 46 16.92 12.92 0.35
CA VAL A 46 16.54 14.29 -0.03
C VAL A 46 15.42 14.84 0.86
N ILE A 47 14.39 14.03 1.18
CA ILE A 47 13.28 14.46 2.05
C ILE A 47 13.76 14.73 3.49
N THR A 48 14.76 13.99 3.98
CA THR A 48 15.30 14.15 5.35
C THR A 48 16.48 15.11 5.43
N ASN A 49 16.83 15.76 4.33
CA ASN A 49 18.00 16.64 4.23
C ASN A 49 19.32 15.93 4.56
N ASP A 50 19.42 14.64 4.22
CA ASP A 50 20.67 13.89 4.35
C ASP A 50 21.60 14.17 3.17
N VAL A 51 22.88 13.95 3.37
CA VAL A 51 23.87 14.07 2.31
C VAL A 51 23.71 12.95 1.31
N ILE A 52 23.61 13.29 0.01
CA ILE A 52 23.60 12.35 -1.10
C ILE A 52 24.82 12.56 -2.00
N GLN A 53 25.20 11.50 -2.73
CA GLN A 53 26.20 11.61 -3.79
C GLN A 53 25.50 11.90 -5.11
N ILE A 54 25.82 13.03 -5.71
CA ILE A 54 25.32 13.40 -7.04
C ILE A 54 26.36 13.05 -8.08
N ASN A 55 26.07 12.04 -8.89
CA ASN A 55 26.87 11.71 -10.05
C ASN A 55 26.64 12.75 -11.15
N ARG A 56 27.75 13.24 -11.74
CA ARG A 56 27.70 14.24 -12.82
C ARG A 56 28.39 13.71 -14.07
N LYS A 57 27.77 13.92 -15.22
CA LYS A 57 28.33 13.43 -16.48
C LYS A 57 29.68 14.10 -16.76
N PHE A 58 30.71 13.31 -16.95
CA PHE A 58 32.10 13.79 -17.21
C PHE A 58 32.73 14.67 -16.13
N LYS A 59 32.20 14.62 -14.89
CA LYS A 59 32.72 15.38 -13.75
C LYS A 59 32.81 14.51 -12.52
N THR A 60 33.63 14.88 -11.56
CA THR A 60 33.70 14.20 -10.27
C THR A 60 32.37 14.30 -9.54
N PRO A 61 31.87 13.17 -8.95
CA PRO A 61 30.71 13.19 -8.09
C PRO A 61 30.89 14.17 -6.92
N ILE A 62 29.81 14.76 -6.46
CA ILE A 62 29.84 15.66 -5.31
C ILE A 62 28.91 15.16 -4.21
N ALA A 63 29.33 15.34 -2.96
CA ALA A 63 28.46 15.24 -1.80
C ALA A 63 27.60 16.51 -1.73
N TYR A 64 26.29 16.36 -1.69
CA TYR A 64 25.35 17.47 -1.68
C TYR A 64 24.23 17.22 -0.66
N GLN A 65 23.89 18.26 0.06
CA GLN A 65 22.78 18.27 1.01
C GLN A 65 21.73 19.25 0.50
N PHE A 66 20.54 18.74 0.19
CA PHE A 66 19.45 19.55 -0.31
C PHE A 66 18.67 20.15 0.86
N TYR A 67 18.56 21.47 0.90
CA TYR A 67 17.72 22.19 1.84
C TYR A 67 16.57 22.85 1.09
N GLY A 68 15.42 22.20 1.10
CA GLY A 68 14.25 22.70 0.38
C GLY A 68 13.02 21.83 0.62
N PHE A 69 11.97 22.14 -0.11
CA PHE A 69 10.75 21.33 -0.10
C PHE A 69 10.52 20.66 -1.45
N MET A 70 9.70 19.64 -1.45
CA MET A 70 9.34 18.89 -2.65
C MET A 70 7.83 18.80 -2.79
N VAL A 71 7.34 19.15 -3.99
CA VAL A 71 5.95 18.96 -4.41
C VAL A 71 5.95 18.14 -5.71
N GLN A 72 5.17 17.08 -5.70
CA GLN A 72 4.99 16.19 -6.85
C GLN A 72 3.51 16.09 -7.17
N CYS A 73 3.08 16.57 -8.33
CA CYS A 73 1.71 16.38 -8.80
C CYS A 73 1.62 15.05 -9.56
N LEU A 74 0.63 14.25 -9.19
CA LEU A 74 0.45 12.88 -9.67
C LEU A 74 -1.00 12.69 -10.09
N ASN A 75 -1.25 12.12 -11.24
CA ASN A 75 -2.58 11.66 -11.65
C ASN A 75 -2.87 10.27 -11.08
N GLU A 76 -1.82 9.46 -10.93
CA GLU A 76 -1.88 8.14 -10.28
C GLU A 76 -0.68 7.98 -9.35
N MET A 77 -0.88 7.21 -8.29
CA MET A 77 0.19 6.93 -7.35
C MET A 77 1.23 5.98 -7.95
N PRO A 78 2.54 6.29 -7.85
CA PRO A 78 3.58 5.41 -8.37
C PRO A 78 3.67 4.12 -7.57
N ARG A 79 3.92 3.01 -8.24
CA ARG A 79 4.26 1.76 -7.56
C ARG A 79 5.66 1.86 -6.97
N VAL A 80 5.83 1.41 -5.73
CA VAL A 80 7.11 1.47 -5.02
C VAL A 80 7.48 0.11 -4.44
N LYS A 81 8.79 -0.19 -4.45
CA LYS A 81 9.31 -1.40 -3.83
C LYS A 81 9.46 -1.26 -2.31
N ASP A 82 9.78 -0.06 -1.86
CA ASP A 82 9.96 0.23 -0.44
C ASP A 82 8.61 0.47 0.24
N ARG A 83 8.12 -0.55 0.96
CA ARG A 83 6.86 -0.53 1.71
C ARG A 83 7.05 -0.23 3.20
N SER A 84 8.22 0.26 3.58
CA SER A 84 8.51 0.56 4.99
C SER A 84 7.72 1.77 5.50
N ASP A 85 7.37 1.75 6.78
CA ASP A 85 6.80 2.93 7.45
C ASP A 85 7.73 4.15 7.36
N SER A 86 9.04 3.91 7.30
CA SER A 86 10.05 4.93 7.03
C SER A 86 9.82 5.66 5.70
N PHE A 87 9.33 4.98 4.67
CA PHE A 87 8.97 5.57 3.39
C PHE A 87 7.64 6.33 3.48
N TYR A 88 6.60 5.68 4.00
CA TYR A 88 5.25 6.25 4.03
C TYR A 88 5.10 7.48 4.93
N ARG A 89 5.72 7.50 6.11
CA ARG A 89 5.65 8.65 7.04
C ARG A 89 6.26 9.95 6.49
N ARG A 90 7.07 9.86 5.43
CA ARG A 90 7.69 11.00 4.76
C ARG A 90 6.80 11.66 3.69
N GLN A 91 5.60 11.14 3.50
CA GLN A 91 4.69 11.58 2.44
C GLN A 91 3.50 12.31 3.04
N LEU A 92 3.17 13.43 2.44
CA LEU A 92 1.97 14.20 2.73
C LEU A 92 1.10 14.19 1.46
N PHE A 93 0.00 13.43 1.50
CA PHE A 93 -0.96 13.40 0.41
C PHE A 93 -1.98 14.53 0.55
N ILE A 94 -2.20 15.24 -0.55
CA ILE A 94 -3.23 16.26 -0.67
C ILE A 94 -4.13 15.84 -1.82
N PRO A 95 -5.24 15.11 -1.57
CA PRO A 95 -6.13 14.65 -2.63
C PRO A 95 -6.92 15.82 -3.23
N PHE A 96 -7.00 15.86 -4.57
CA PHE A 96 -7.83 16.78 -5.34
C PHE A 96 -8.89 15.96 -6.09
N GLU A 97 -10.04 15.78 -5.50
CA GLU A 97 -11.09 14.88 -6.00
C GLU A 97 -12.04 15.55 -7.01
N LYS A 98 -12.01 16.89 -7.10
CA LYS A 98 -12.93 17.63 -7.96
C LYS A 98 -12.38 17.72 -9.39
N CYS A 99 -13.13 17.18 -10.32
CA CYS A 99 -12.89 17.35 -11.75
C CYS A 99 -13.64 18.58 -12.28
N PHE A 100 -12.93 19.44 -13.02
CA PHE A 100 -13.50 20.67 -13.61
C PHE A 100 -13.55 20.59 -15.14
N THR A 101 -13.45 19.41 -15.74
CA THR A 101 -13.52 19.23 -17.20
C THR A 101 -14.78 19.87 -17.77
N GLY A 102 -14.62 20.77 -18.75
CA GLY A 102 -15.71 21.54 -19.34
C GLY A 102 -16.22 22.73 -18.50
N ARG A 103 -15.63 22.98 -17.33
CA ARG A 103 -15.92 24.12 -16.47
C ARG A 103 -14.67 24.91 -16.07
N GLU A 104 -13.60 24.75 -16.84
CA GLU A 104 -12.33 25.40 -16.59
C GLU A 104 -12.44 26.91 -16.69
N ARG A 105 -11.91 27.59 -15.70
CA ARG A 105 -11.82 29.05 -15.66
C ARG A 105 -10.41 29.47 -16.05
N ARG A 106 -10.14 29.52 -17.34
CA ARG A 106 -8.81 29.80 -17.90
C ARG A 106 -8.20 31.12 -17.41
N TYR A 107 -9.04 32.13 -17.09
CA TYR A 107 -8.56 33.39 -16.54
C TYR A 107 -7.83 33.24 -15.19
N ILE A 108 -8.14 32.20 -14.40
CA ILE A 108 -7.44 31.95 -13.12
C ILE A 108 -5.96 31.72 -13.40
N LYS A 109 -5.63 30.79 -14.31
CA LYS A 109 -4.25 30.46 -14.64
C LYS A 109 -3.55 31.57 -15.44
N ASN A 110 -4.24 32.18 -16.43
CA ASN A 110 -3.60 33.06 -17.40
C ASN A 110 -3.53 34.52 -16.95
N ASP A 111 -4.35 34.95 -16.01
CA ASP A 111 -4.42 36.33 -15.52
C ASP A 111 -4.35 36.42 -14.01
N TYR A 112 -5.34 35.85 -13.31
CA TYR A 112 -5.53 36.08 -11.87
C TYR A 112 -4.32 35.69 -11.02
N LEU A 113 -3.67 34.55 -11.28
CA LEU A 113 -2.49 34.07 -10.54
C LEU A 113 -1.21 34.88 -10.87
N HIS A 114 -1.23 35.72 -11.89
CA HIS A 114 -0.09 36.58 -12.27
C HIS A 114 -0.25 38.02 -11.83
N ARG A 115 -1.39 38.39 -11.25
CA ARG A 115 -1.63 39.75 -10.77
C ARG A 115 -0.76 40.03 -9.54
N GLN A 116 -0.19 41.19 -9.50
CA GLN A 116 0.70 41.63 -8.42
C GLN A 116 -0.01 41.63 -7.07
N ASP A 117 -1.22 42.17 -7.00
CA ASP A 117 -2.03 42.23 -5.80
C ASP A 117 -2.37 40.85 -5.23
N THR A 118 -2.61 39.87 -6.12
CA THR A 118 -2.83 38.47 -5.72
C THR A 118 -1.57 37.86 -5.14
N LEU A 119 -0.42 38.07 -5.76
CA LEU A 119 0.87 37.54 -5.29
C LEU A 119 1.29 38.19 -3.96
N GLU A 120 1.11 39.51 -3.81
CA GLU A 120 1.38 40.24 -2.58
C GLU A 120 0.46 39.78 -1.43
N TYR A 121 -0.83 39.54 -1.71
CA TYR A 121 -1.74 38.97 -0.72
C TYR A 121 -1.35 37.57 -0.27
N VAL A 122 -0.98 36.69 -1.19
CA VAL A 122 -0.49 35.34 -0.86
C VAL A 122 0.77 35.41 -0.01
N LEU A 123 1.74 36.26 -0.40
CA LEU A 123 2.97 36.46 0.36
C LEU A 123 2.66 37.00 1.77
N TRP A 124 1.78 38.00 1.90
CA TRP A 124 1.35 38.51 3.18
C TRP A 124 0.73 37.45 4.07
N ARG A 125 -0.14 36.58 3.50
CA ARG A 125 -0.71 35.46 4.23
C ARG A 125 0.34 34.50 4.74
N VAL A 126 1.30 34.11 3.87
CA VAL A 126 2.38 33.17 4.24
C VAL A 126 3.24 33.76 5.35
N LEU A 127 3.61 35.05 5.28
CA LEU A 127 4.41 35.71 6.31
C LEU A 127 3.69 35.86 7.66
N ASN A 128 2.35 35.90 7.66
CA ASN A 128 1.55 35.98 8.87
C ASN A 128 0.99 34.64 9.35
N MET A 129 1.35 33.55 8.70
CA MET A 129 1.00 32.19 9.16
C MET A 129 1.84 31.79 10.36
N ASN A 130 1.17 31.28 11.38
CA ASN A 130 1.83 30.78 12.59
C ASN A 130 1.55 29.29 12.74
N TYR A 131 2.08 28.48 11.82
CA TYR A 131 1.91 27.04 11.83
C TYR A 131 3.27 26.36 12.02
N TYR A 132 3.39 25.56 13.06
CA TYR A 132 4.60 24.78 13.37
C TYR A 132 4.45 23.30 13.08
N THR A 133 3.22 22.83 12.89
CA THR A 133 2.92 21.41 12.63
C THR A 133 1.94 21.28 11.48
N LEU A 134 2.16 20.27 10.64
CA LEU A 134 1.23 19.94 9.58
C LEU A 134 0.00 19.23 10.16
N SER A 135 -1.19 19.66 9.76
CA SER A 135 -2.43 19.00 10.13
C SER A 135 -2.52 17.60 9.49
N GLU A 136 -3.23 16.71 10.16
CA GLU A 136 -3.49 15.36 9.68
C GLU A 136 -4.99 15.13 9.46
N PRO A 137 -5.59 15.72 8.42
CA PRO A 137 -7.01 15.54 8.14
C PRO A 137 -7.33 14.07 7.78
N ALA A 138 -8.58 13.66 7.99
CA ALA A 138 -9.05 12.32 7.69
C ALA A 138 -8.81 11.92 6.23
N ALA A 139 -8.99 12.83 5.27
CA ALA A 139 -8.74 12.61 3.86
C ALA A 139 -7.27 12.24 3.57
N ARG A 140 -6.30 12.86 4.26
CA ARG A 140 -4.88 12.49 4.15
C ARG A 140 -4.63 11.07 4.64
N LYS A 141 -5.21 10.73 5.81
CA LYS A 141 -5.05 9.38 6.39
C LYS A 141 -5.65 8.31 5.49
N ALA A 142 -6.82 8.59 4.91
CA ALA A 142 -7.48 7.70 3.96
C ALA A 142 -6.63 7.50 2.70
N ALA A 143 -6.15 8.57 2.06
CA ALA A 143 -5.30 8.49 0.88
C ALA A 143 -3.99 7.73 1.13
N LEU A 144 -3.38 7.91 2.32
CA LEU A 144 -2.19 7.15 2.69
C LEU A 144 -2.50 5.67 2.92
N ALA A 145 -3.63 5.35 3.52
CA ALA A 145 -4.06 3.96 3.72
C ALA A 145 -4.31 3.26 2.38
N GLU A 146 -5.03 3.92 1.47
CA GLU A 146 -5.26 3.45 0.10
C GLU A 146 -3.94 3.22 -0.66
N TYR A 147 -2.99 4.13 -0.54
CA TYR A 147 -1.68 3.98 -1.16
C TYR A 147 -0.87 2.81 -0.58
N LYS A 148 -0.93 2.60 0.73
CA LYS A 148 -0.32 1.42 1.37
C LYS A 148 -0.92 0.13 0.82
N GLU A 149 -2.25 0.07 0.71
CA GLU A 149 -2.98 -1.07 0.18
C GLU A 149 -2.63 -1.32 -1.30
N TYR A 150 -2.63 -0.27 -2.13
CA TYR A 150 -2.23 -0.34 -3.53
C TYR A 150 -0.83 -0.92 -3.76
N ASN A 151 0.12 -0.62 -2.87
CA ASN A 151 1.49 -1.11 -2.96
C ASN A 151 1.72 -2.45 -2.24
N ASP A 152 0.73 -2.96 -1.53
CA ASP A 152 0.84 -4.19 -0.75
C ASP A 152 -0.20 -5.23 -1.20
N PRO A 153 0.16 -6.09 -2.17
CA PRO A 153 -0.74 -7.14 -2.64
C PRO A 153 -1.16 -8.13 -1.55
N ILE A 154 -0.37 -8.27 -0.46
CA ILE A 154 -0.72 -9.17 0.63
C ILE A 154 -1.76 -8.52 1.53
N ARG A 155 -1.63 -7.23 1.82
CA ARG A 155 -2.66 -6.47 2.55
C ARG A 155 -3.98 -6.45 1.77
N GLN A 156 -3.92 -6.21 0.45
CA GLN A 156 -5.10 -6.27 -0.42
C GLN A 156 -5.73 -7.67 -0.43
N PHE A 157 -4.92 -8.72 -0.54
CA PHE A 157 -5.38 -10.10 -0.43
C PHE A 157 -6.07 -10.37 0.92
N ILE A 158 -5.53 -9.86 2.01
CA ILE A 158 -6.09 -10.01 3.35
C ILE A 158 -7.47 -9.35 3.43
N SER A 159 -7.58 -8.09 2.99
CA SER A 159 -8.84 -7.32 3.05
C SER A 159 -9.92 -7.91 2.17
N GLU A 160 -9.58 -8.43 0.99
CA GLU A 160 -10.54 -8.98 0.04
C GLU A 160 -10.90 -10.44 0.33
N MET A 161 -9.92 -11.27 0.67
CA MET A 161 -10.11 -12.73 0.65
C MET A 161 -10.41 -13.35 2.02
N LEU A 162 -9.80 -12.85 3.10
CA LEU A 162 -10.04 -13.46 4.43
C LEU A 162 -11.49 -13.36 4.90
N PRO A 163 -12.25 -12.28 4.62
CA PRO A 163 -13.67 -12.22 4.95
C PRO A 163 -14.53 -13.25 4.22
N GLN A 164 -14.12 -13.68 3.03
CA GLN A 164 -14.85 -14.61 2.17
C GLN A 164 -14.60 -16.09 2.54
N CYS A 165 -13.53 -16.38 3.30
CA CYS A 165 -13.21 -17.75 3.69
C CYS A 165 -14.31 -18.34 4.57
N ALA A 166 -14.81 -19.53 4.23
CA ALA A 166 -15.80 -20.24 5.02
C ALA A 166 -15.19 -20.97 6.21
N TRP A 167 -13.95 -21.46 6.10
CA TRP A 167 -13.27 -22.17 7.17
C TRP A 167 -12.90 -21.26 8.34
N ASP A 168 -12.85 -21.82 9.54
CA ASP A 168 -12.43 -21.10 10.76
C ASP A 168 -10.94 -21.29 11.06
N PHE A 169 -10.30 -22.16 10.30
CA PHE A 169 -8.85 -22.37 10.28
C PHE A 169 -8.36 -22.42 8.84
N LEU A 170 -7.36 -21.59 8.53
CA LEU A 170 -6.79 -21.48 7.19
C LEU A 170 -5.31 -21.89 7.20
N PRO A 171 -4.97 -23.04 6.62
CA PRO A 171 -3.57 -23.45 6.48
C PRO A 171 -2.75 -22.45 5.65
N PHE A 172 -1.51 -22.18 6.05
CA PHE A 172 -0.63 -21.29 5.26
C PHE A 172 -0.42 -21.77 3.82
N LYS A 173 -0.47 -23.08 3.59
CA LYS A 173 -0.39 -23.61 2.23
C LYS A 173 -1.63 -23.26 1.43
N PHE A 174 -2.81 -23.37 2.03
CA PHE A 174 -4.08 -22.99 1.39
C PHE A 174 -4.07 -21.48 1.04
N LEU A 175 -3.77 -20.64 2.02
CA LEU A 175 -3.69 -19.19 1.83
C LEU A 175 -2.69 -18.79 0.74
N TYR A 176 -1.55 -19.45 0.67
CA TYR A 176 -0.57 -19.16 -0.36
C TYR A 176 -1.01 -19.62 -1.75
N ASP A 177 -1.68 -20.77 -1.85
CA ASP A 177 -2.24 -21.24 -3.13
C ASP A 177 -3.39 -20.32 -3.59
N LEU A 178 -4.24 -19.89 -2.67
CA LEU A 178 -5.30 -18.92 -2.92
C LEU A 178 -4.73 -17.55 -3.34
N TYR A 179 -3.71 -17.05 -2.63
CA TYR A 179 -3.02 -15.80 -2.97
C TYR A 179 -2.46 -15.82 -4.39
N LYS A 180 -1.83 -16.92 -4.80
CA LYS A 180 -1.28 -17.04 -6.16
C LYS A 180 -2.37 -16.99 -7.22
N SER A 181 -3.50 -17.66 -6.99
CA SER A 181 -4.62 -17.66 -7.94
C SER A 181 -5.31 -16.30 -7.99
N TRP A 182 -5.60 -15.70 -6.84
CA TRP A 182 -6.14 -14.35 -6.74
C TRP A 182 -5.23 -13.32 -7.42
N LEU A 183 -3.91 -13.36 -7.17
CA LEU A 183 -2.97 -12.40 -7.77
C LEU A 183 -2.93 -12.48 -9.30
N ARG A 184 -3.11 -13.66 -9.89
CA ARG A 184 -3.19 -13.81 -11.36
C ARG A 184 -4.42 -13.13 -11.95
N GLU A 185 -5.53 -13.07 -11.21
CA GLU A 185 -6.74 -12.38 -11.65
C GLU A 185 -6.61 -10.87 -11.50
N VAL A 186 -6.15 -10.39 -10.35
CA VAL A 186 -6.06 -8.95 -10.04
C VAL A 186 -4.86 -8.29 -10.72
N SER A 187 -3.75 -8.99 -10.84
CA SER A 187 -2.51 -8.47 -11.44
C SER A 187 -1.83 -9.53 -12.31
N PRO A 188 -2.31 -9.76 -13.54
CA PRO A 188 -1.78 -10.82 -14.42
C PRO A 188 -0.28 -10.74 -14.70
N ALA A 189 0.30 -9.54 -14.69
CA ALA A 189 1.74 -9.31 -14.82
C ALA A 189 2.51 -9.37 -13.49
N GLY A 190 1.80 -9.49 -12.37
CA GLY A 190 2.38 -9.54 -11.03
C GLY A 190 3.07 -10.87 -10.76
N THR A 191 4.25 -10.82 -10.14
CA THR A 191 4.95 -12.02 -9.68
C THR A 191 4.65 -12.23 -8.19
N PRO A 192 4.10 -13.40 -7.80
CA PRO A 192 3.84 -13.68 -6.40
C PRO A 192 5.16 -13.74 -5.61
N VAL A 193 5.14 -13.21 -4.40
CA VAL A 193 6.27 -13.36 -3.47
C VAL A 193 6.44 -14.82 -3.06
N GLY A 194 7.62 -15.19 -2.57
CA GLY A 194 7.85 -16.53 -2.06
C GLY A 194 6.98 -16.87 -0.84
N LYS A 195 6.67 -18.15 -0.65
CA LYS A 195 5.77 -18.62 0.44
C LYS A 195 6.21 -18.14 1.82
N THR A 196 7.51 -18.15 2.11
CA THR A 196 8.05 -17.68 3.40
C THR A 196 7.81 -16.20 3.61
N THR A 197 8.06 -15.38 2.58
CA THR A 197 7.81 -13.94 2.59
C THR A 197 6.32 -13.66 2.78
N PHE A 198 5.47 -14.33 1.99
CA PHE A 198 4.01 -14.24 2.12
C PHE A 198 3.55 -14.53 3.57
N THR A 199 4.01 -15.64 4.15
CA THR A 199 3.61 -16.03 5.50
C THR A 199 4.05 -15.00 6.54
N ASN A 200 5.27 -14.48 6.43
CA ASN A 200 5.80 -13.50 7.37
C ASN A 200 5.04 -12.15 7.27
N GLU A 201 4.77 -11.67 6.06
CA GLU A 201 4.02 -10.44 5.84
C GLU A 201 2.55 -10.60 6.28
N LEU A 202 1.90 -11.73 5.95
CA LEU A 202 0.56 -12.04 6.43
C LEU A 202 0.48 -11.96 7.97
N LEU A 203 1.40 -12.62 8.67
CA LEU A 203 1.43 -12.61 10.14
C LEU A 203 1.73 -11.22 10.72
N ALA A 204 2.56 -10.44 10.05
CA ALA A 204 2.83 -9.06 10.44
C ALA A 204 1.56 -8.21 10.36
N HIS A 205 0.80 -8.29 9.26
CA HIS A 205 -0.47 -7.56 9.10
C HIS A 205 -1.53 -7.99 10.11
N LEU A 206 -1.68 -9.29 10.36
CA LEU A 206 -2.64 -9.78 11.36
C LEU A 206 -2.30 -9.31 12.78
N LYS A 207 -1.01 -9.14 13.08
CA LYS A 207 -0.55 -8.61 14.36
C LYS A 207 -0.72 -7.09 14.46
N GLU A 208 -0.50 -6.38 13.35
CA GLU A 208 -0.67 -4.92 13.25
C GLU A 208 -2.13 -4.51 13.43
N ASP A 209 -3.05 -5.28 12.84
CA ASP A 209 -4.48 -4.98 12.86
C ASP A 209 -5.32 -6.20 13.34
N PRO A 210 -5.57 -6.32 14.65
CA PRO A 210 -6.43 -7.37 15.18
C PRO A 210 -7.89 -7.30 14.72
N SER A 211 -8.35 -6.18 14.17
CA SER A 211 -9.74 -6.02 13.67
C SER A 211 -10.04 -6.90 12.46
N ILE A 212 -9.01 -7.38 11.76
CA ILE A 212 -9.11 -8.38 10.69
C ILE A 212 -9.80 -9.67 11.19
N GLY A 213 -9.77 -9.93 12.49
CA GLY A 213 -10.47 -11.04 13.10
C GLY A 213 -9.80 -12.41 12.91
N TRP A 214 -8.52 -12.43 12.59
CA TRP A 214 -7.70 -13.63 12.45
C TRP A 214 -6.41 -13.53 13.26
N TYR A 215 -5.94 -14.64 13.77
CA TYR A 215 -4.70 -14.68 14.55
C TYR A 215 -3.91 -15.97 14.32
N CYS A 216 -2.64 -15.94 14.66
CA CYS A 216 -1.78 -17.10 14.71
C CYS A 216 -1.14 -17.17 16.11
N ASP A 217 -1.33 -18.30 16.77
CA ASP A 217 -0.70 -18.55 18.04
C ASP A 217 0.78 -18.90 17.82
N GLY A 218 1.69 -18.05 18.30
CA GLY A 218 3.11 -18.15 17.98
C GLY A 218 3.79 -19.41 18.52
N LYS A 219 3.18 -20.10 19.50
CA LYS A 219 3.70 -21.31 20.12
C LYS A 219 3.17 -22.60 19.50
N ASP A 220 1.92 -22.62 19.06
CA ASP A 220 1.26 -23.76 18.45
C ASP A 220 0.93 -23.49 16.99
N LYS A 221 1.96 -23.50 16.14
CA LYS A 221 1.77 -23.49 14.69
C LYS A 221 1.06 -24.76 14.18
N ASN A 222 0.89 -25.77 15.04
CA ASN A 222 0.25 -27.02 14.73
C ASN A 222 -1.20 -27.02 15.16
N VAL A 223 -2.11 -26.97 14.22
CA VAL A 223 -3.52 -27.25 14.51
C VAL A 223 -3.88 -28.58 13.92
N ARG A 224 -4.43 -29.45 14.76
CA ARG A 224 -5.02 -30.68 14.31
C ARG A 224 -6.23 -30.33 13.48
N VAL A 225 -6.12 -30.57 12.19
CA VAL A 225 -7.15 -30.24 11.24
C VAL A 225 -8.10 -31.42 11.13
N GLY A 226 -9.29 -31.26 11.53
CA GLY A 226 -10.33 -32.29 11.41
C GLY A 226 -11.69 -31.64 11.48
N HIS A 227 -11.92 -30.90 12.55
CA HIS A 227 -13.22 -30.29 12.81
C HIS A 227 -13.40 -28.87 12.26
N MET A 228 -12.32 -28.19 11.90
CA MET A 228 -12.37 -26.79 11.48
C MET A 228 -12.46 -26.59 9.96
N MET A 229 -12.32 -27.67 9.21
CA MET A 229 -12.34 -27.68 7.74
C MET A 229 -13.37 -28.68 7.21
N ASP A 230 -14.39 -29.01 7.97
CA ASP A 230 -15.46 -29.94 7.64
C ASP A 230 -16.63 -29.29 6.88
N LYS A 231 -16.57 -27.96 6.70
CA LYS A 231 -17.50 -27.19 5.86
C LYS A 231 -16.99 -27.05 4.44
N PRO A 232 -17.90 -26.86 3.46
CA PRO A 232 -17.50 -26.46 2.11
C PRO A 232 -16.75 -25.13 2.11
N GLU A 233 -15.65 -25.05 1.35
CA GLU A 233 -14.92 -23.81 1.08
C GLU A 233 -15.10 -23.44 -0.40
N PRO A 234 -16.02 -22.54 -0.74
CA PRO A 234 -16.34 -22.21 -2.14
C PRO A 234 -15.16 -21.66 -2.93
N LEU A 235 -14.20 -21.00 -2.25
CA LEU A 235 -13.02 -20.45 -2.88
C LEU A 235 -12.12 -21.51 -3.54
N ILE A 236 -12.24 -22.78 -3.13
CA ILE A 236 -11.54 -23.91 -3.77
C ILE A 236 -11.99 -24.06 -5.24
N ILE A 237 -13.27 -23.88 -5.51
CA ILE A 237 -13.83 -23.98 -6.87
C ILE A 237 -13.60 -22.68 -7.62
N GLN A 238 -13.91 -21.55 -7.00
CA GLN A 238 -13.81 -20.23 -7.61
C GLN A 238 -12.39 -19.93 -8.13
N TYR A 239 -11.37 -20.27 -7.35
CA TYR A 239 -9.96 -20.04 -7.69
C TYR A 239 -9.22 -21.28 -8.21
N GLU A 240 -9.96 -22.32 -8.63
CA GLU A 240 -9.44 -23.55 -9.21
C GLU A 240 -8.32 -24.21 -8.38
N LEU A 241 -8.46 -24.25 -7.06
CA LEU A 241 -7.48 -24.81 -6.14
C LEU A 241 -7.53 -26.35 -6.15
N ASN A 242 -7.11 -26.97 -7.24
CA ASN A 242 -7.24 -28.41 -7.49
C ASN A 242 -6.63 -29.28 -6.40
N ASN A 243 -5.54 -28.85 -5.77
CA ASN A 243 -4.88 -29.58 -4.68
C ASN A 243 -5.72 -29.63 -3.38
N TRP A 244 -6.78 -28.83 -3.31
CA TRP A 244 -7.65 -28.70 -2.15
C TRP A 244 -9.02 -29.31 -2.35
N LYS A 245 -9.29 -29.85 -3.54
CA LYS A 245 -10.52 -30.59 -3.83
C LYS A 245 -10.53 -31.94 -3.09
N ASN A 246 -11.74 -32.37 -2.72
CA ASN A 246 -11.96 -33.69 -2.12
C ASN A 246 -11.81 -34.78 -3.17
N ASN A 247 -10.62 -35.30 -3.33
CA ASN A 247 -10.32 -36.35 -4.30
C ASN A 247 -10.92 -37.72 -3.98
N ALA A 248 -11.49 -37.89 -2.78
CA ALA A 248 -12.20 -39.12 -2.41
C ALA A 248 -13.65 -39.15 -2.93
N TYR A 249 -14.22 -37.97 -3.21
CA TYR A 249 -15.56 -37.84 -3.75
C TYR A 249 -15.56 -37.92 -5.28
N ARG A 250 -16.47 -38.72 -5.84
CA ARG A 250 -16.57 -38.97 -7.28
C ARG A 250 -17.86 -38.39 -7.92
N GLY A 251 -18.69 -37.72 -7.13
CA GLY A 251 -19.93 -37.11 -7.61
C GLY A 251 -19.73 -35.66 -8.09
N ASN A 252 -20.85 -35.02 -8.48
CA ASN A 252 -20.89 -33.67 -9.01
C ASN A 252 -21.37 -32.61 -8.00
N ASP A 253 -21.59 -32.97 -6.75
CA ASP A 253 -22.00 -32.01 -5.71
C ASP A 253 -20.82 -31.11 -5.38
N ILE A 254 -20.97 -29.83 -5.69
CA ILE A 254 -19.95 -28.79 -5.48
C ILE A 254 -19.55 -28.70 -4.01
N ASN A 255 -20.51 -28.80 -3.10
CA ASN A 255 -20.23 -28.74 -1.67
C ASN A 255 -19.35 -29.89 -1.21
N MET A 256 -19.58 -31.08 -1.74
CA MET A 256 -18.77 -32.24 -1.42
C MET A 256 -17.38 -32.17 -2.08
N ILE A 257 -17.28 -31.57 -3.25
CA ILE A 257 -15.98 -31.38 -3.93
C ILE A 257 -15.08 -30.40 -3.17
N CYS A 258 -15.66 -29.33 -2.60
CA CYS A 258 -14.88 -28.31 -1.88
C CYS A 258 -14.83 -28.52 -0.35
N THR A 259 -15.30 -29.66 0.15
CA THR A 259 -15.11 -30.09 1.53
C THR A 259 -13.94 -31.06 1.60
N THR A 260 -12.83 -30.60 2.16
CA THR A 260 -11.62 -31.42 2.34
C THR A 260 -11.32 -31.66 3.81
N THR A 261 -10.86 -32.87 4.11
CA THR A 261 -10.36 -33.22 5.46
C THR A 261 -8.87 -33.51 5.35
N PRO A 262 -8.00 -32.60 5.76
CA PRO A 262 -6.56 -32.83 5.72
C PRO A 262 -6.18 -34.01 6.65
N LYS A 263 -5.42 -34.94 6.12
CA LYS A 263 -4.92 -36.11 6.88
C LYS A 263 -3.74 -35.79 7.80
N GLN A 264 -3.15 -34.59 7.66
CA GLN A 264 -1.94 -34.18 8.37
C GLN A 264 -2.17 -32.91 9.15
N TYR A 265 -1.34 -32.67 10.14
CA TYR A 265 -1.27 -31.39 10.83
C TYR A 265 -0.88 -30.29 9.85
N GLN A 266 -1.59 -29.17 9.93
CA GLN A 266 -1.35 -27.97 9.11
C GLN A 266 -1.01 -26.81 10.03
N TYR A 267 -0.11 -25.97 9.55
CA TYR A 267 0.17 -24.67 10.17
C TYR A 267 -0.70 -23.61 9.52
N GLY A 268 -1.27 -22.68 10.28
CA GLY A 268 -2.15 -21.69 9.70
C GLY A 268 -2.62 -20.61 10.68
N VAL A 269 -3.64 -19.88 10.27
CA VAL A 269 -4.30 -18.85 11.07
C VAL A 269 -5.70 -19.31 11.48
N ARG A 270 -6.19 -18.79 12.60
CA ARG A 270 -7.53 -19.06 13.14
C ARG A 270 -8.38 -17.82 13.13
N ARG A 271 -9.67 -17.99 12.91
CA ARG A 271 -10.66 -16.94 13.11
C ARG A 271 -10.82 -16.67 14.60
N MET A 272 -10.82 -15.41 14.99
CA MET A 272 -11.17 -15.00 16.34
C MET A 272 -12.66 -15.28 16.56
N LEU A 273 -12.99 -16.04 17.59
CA LEU A 273 -14.38 -16.17 18.03
C LEU A 273 -14.79 -14.82 18.61
N MET A 274 -15.76 -14.17 17.98
CA MET A 274 -16.43 -13.04 18.62
C MET A 274 -17.17 -13.59 19.84
N VAL A 275 -16.69 -13.24 21.03
CA VAL A 275 -17.48 -13.41 22.25
C VAL A 275 -18.66 -12.46 22.10
N GLN A 276 -19.84 -12.98 21.75
CA GLN A 276 -21.08 -12.23 21.84
C GLN A 276 -21.23 -11.86 23.31
N ASN A 277 -21.00 -10.59 23.63
CA ASN A 277 -21.38 -10.01 24.91
C ASN A 277 -22.91 -10.05 25.01
N THR A 278 -23.43 -11.17 25.48
CA THR A 278 -24.77 -11.26 26.02
C THR A 278 -24.74 -10.73 27.46
N GLN A 279 -24.54 -9.43 27.60
CA GLN A 279 -24.83 -8.70 28.82
C GLN A 279 -25.79 -7.55 28.45
N GLY A 280 -27.02 -7.78 28.74
CA GLY A 280 -27.99 -6.70 28.66
C GLY A 280 -29.42 -7.17 28.65
N GLN A 281 -29.84 -7.91 29.66
CA GLN A 281 -31.23 -7.85 30.13
C GLN A 281 -31.30 -8.57 31.48
N GLU A 282 -31.07 -7.83 32.55
CA GLU A 282 -31.84 -8.02 33.76
C GLU A 282 -32.26 -6.62 34.21
N ALA A 283 -33.53 -6.39 33.95
CA ALA A 283 -34.30 -5.31 34.49
C ALA A 283 -34.66 -5.63 35.95
N VAL A 284 -34.61 -4.65 36.80
CA VAL A 284 -35.74 -4.27 37.67
C VAL A 284 -35.64 -2.78 37.90
#